data_8a136edd228ea333ebe78aeadd1f2aa4
#
_entry.id   8a136edd228ea333ebe78aeadd1f2aa4
#
_cell.length_a   1.000
_cell.length_b   1.000
_cell.length_c   1.000
_cell.angle_alpha   90.00
_cell.angle_beta   90.00
_cell.angle_gamma   90.00
#
_symmetry.space_group_name_H-M   'P 1'
#
loop_
_entity.id
_entity.type
_entity.pdbx_description
1 polymer ?
#
loop_
_entity_poly.entity_id
_entity_poly.type
_entity_poly.pdbx_seq_one_letter_code
_entity_poly.pdbx_strand_id
1 'polypeptide(L)'
;MMTEKADSRRDFDGHASSGSLGNRFVRLLGDVIHFFSYHLILRRRTTWVTRAAGMQFRVRPTVFHPRYFISSQRFAEFIATLNLMGKQVIDVGTGAGILAIAAARAGAITVIATDINPNAALSVPENARLNGVGGRVSAVCMDLLSALNATPSFDVIVANLPKHTQVPRDVADRGWTGGPDHRDITPLFEQAYARLKANGQLYVMLSSHSNLSVIENAIRRAGFRFRIAKNFPIFIDAFVLYECSP
;
A
#
# COMPACT_ATOMS: atom_id res chain seq x y z
N MET A 1 -48.71 14.07 8.33
CA MET A 1 -48.08 13.70 9.58
C MET A 1 -46.59 13.49 9.30
N MET A 2 -45.90 14.52 9.70
CA MET A 2 -44.44 14.74 9.54
C MET A 2 -43.63 13.79 10.41
N THR A 3 -42.33 13.84 10.09
CA THR A 3 -41.18 13.44 10.93
C THR A 3 -40.51 12.16 10.45
N GLU A 4 -39.22 12.04 10.38
CA GLU A 4 -38.07 12.86 10.73
C GLU A 4 -36.84 12.15 10.15
N LYS A 5 -36.14 12.77 9.21
CA LYS A 5 -34.82 12.31 8.77
C LYS A 5 -33.79 12.99 9.67
N ALA A 6 -33.28 12.25 10.64
CA ALA A 6 -32.19 12.70 11.48
C ALA A 6 -30.86 12.68 10.71
N ASP A 7 -30.33 13.86 10.67
CA ASP A 7 -29.04 14.32 10.20
C ASP A 7 -27.91 13.71 11.05
N SER A 8 -27.07 12.88 10.46
CA SER A 8 -25.85 12.33 11.08
C SER A 8 -24.58 13.13 10.69
N ARG A 9 -24.72 14.43 10.48
CA ARG A 9 -23.61 15.36 10.23
C ARG A 9 -23.22 16.16 11.46
N ARG A 10 -22.95 15.53 12.58
CA ARG A 10 -22.28 16.19 13.72
C ARG A 10 -21.41 15.14 14.36
N ASP A 11 -20.11 15.40 14.35
CA ASP A 11 -19.07 15.08 15.33
C ASP A 11 -17.68 14.91 14.71
N PHE A 12 -17.24 15.89 13.89
CA PHE A 12 -15.83 15.96 13.47
C PHE A 12 -15.18 17.36 13.62
N ASP A 13 -15.90 18.34 14.22
CA ASP A 13 -15.36 19.70 14.42
C ASP A 13 -14.84 19.96 15.84
N GLY A 14 -14.24 19.00 16.48
CA GLY A 14 -13.78 19.13 17.86
C GLY A 14 -12.32 18.76 18.10
N HIS A 15 -11.35 19.16 17.27
CA HIS A 15 -9.92 19.08 17.65
C HIS A 15 -9.01 20.01 16.83
N ALA A 16 -9.36 21.25 16.73
CA ALA A 16 -8.52 22.27 16.09
C ALA A 16 -8.08 23.34 17.10
N SER A 17 -7.27 22.99 18.12
CA SER A 17 -6.49 23.99 18.86
C SER A 17 -5.50 23.48 19.91
N SER A 18 -4.96 22.26 19.79
CA SER A 18 -3.86 21.84 20.70
C SER A 18 -2.73 21.16 19.92
N GLY A 19 -2.03 21.88 19.03
CA GLY A 19 -1.26 21.08 18.13
C GLY A 19 0.02 21.56 17.52
N SER A 20 0.48 22.81 17.66
CA SER A 20 1.71 23.14 16.91
C SER A 20 2.96 22.42 17.46
N LEU A 21 3.10 22.26 18.76
CA LEU A 21 4.23 21.56 19.40
C LEU A 21 4.12 20.03 19.27
N GLY A 22 2.94 19.47 19.49
CA GLY A 22 2.71 18.02 19.36
C GLY A 22 2.94 17.52 17.93
N ASN A 23 2.41 18.24 16.94
CA ASN A 23 2.61 17.91 15.53
C ASN A 23 4.08 18.04 15.09
N ARG A 24 4.82 18.99 15.61
CA ARG A 24 6.28 19.12 15.34
C ARG A 24 7.06 17.97 15.96
N PHE A 25 6.72 17.56 17.18
CA PHE A 25 7.37 16.43 17.85
C PHE A 25 7.10 15.10 17.11
N VAL A 26 5.87 14.85 16.70
CA VAL A 26 5.50 13.64 15.92
C VAL A 26 6.21 13.61 14.57
N ARG A 27 6.32 14.74 13.89
CA ARG A 27 7.10 14.84 12.63
C ARG A 27 8.58 14.55 12.88
N LEU A 28 9.20 15.18 13.87
CA LEU A 28 10.59 14.93 14.21
C LEU A 28 10.86 13.46 14.55
N LEU A 29 9.97 12.86 15.34
CA LEU A 29 10.05 11.42 15.65
C LEU A 29 9.92 10.57 14.39
N GLY A 30 9.02 10.93 13.49
CA GLY A 30 8.86 10.27 12.18
C GLY A 30 10.14 10.35 11.34
N ASP A 31 10.79 11.52 11.29
CA ASP A 31 12.03 11.73 10.55
C ASP A 31 13.19 10.92 11.16
N VAL A 32 13.27 10.86 12.48
CA VAL A 32 14.26 10.04 13.20
C VAL A 32 14.03 8.55 12.92
N ILE A 33 12.80 8.09 13.00
CA ILE A 33 12.45 6.68 12.66
C ILE A 33 12.80 6.38 11.20
N HIS A 34 12.47 7.30 10.27
CA HIS A 34 12.83 7.16 8.86
C HIS A 34 14.35 7.09 8.67
N PHE A 35 15.11 7.98 9.31
CA PHE A 35 16.57 7.99 9.23
C PHE A 35 17.17 6.65 9.68
N PHE A 36 16.81 6.16 10.86
CA PHE A 36 17.31 4.89 11.38
C PHE A 36 16.83 3.69 10.54
N SER A 37 15.56 3.67 10.13
CA SER A 37 15.04 2.60 9.27
C SER A 37 15.75 2.55 7.93
N TYR A 38 16.05 3.71 7.33
CA TYR A 38 16.80 3.77 6.10
C TYR A 38 18.22 3.22 6.27
N HIS A 39 18.96 3.69 7.27
CA HIS A 39 20.35 3.29 7.44
C HIS A 39 20.53 1.87 7.97
N LEU A 40 19.67 1.41 8.89
CA LEU A 40 19.83 0.11 9.54
C LEU A 40 19.06 -1.03 8.84
N ILE A 41 17.93 -0.71 8.18
CA ILE A 41 17.07 -1.73 7.57
C ILE A 41 17.18 -1.72 6.05
N LEU A 42 16.98 -0.58 5.39
CA LEU A 42 16.93 -0.54 3.93
C LEU A 42 18.31 -0.60 3.26
N ARG A 43 19.32 0.07 3.79
CA ARG A 43 20.69 0.07 3.24
C ARG A 43 21.54 -1.15 3.61
N ARG A 44 20.98 -2.14 4.30
CA ARG A 44 21.73 -3.38 4.57
C ARG A 44 22.19 -4.06 3.29
N ARG A 45 23.30 -4.78 3.39
CA ARG A 45 23.90 -5.50 2.24
C ARG A 45 23.60 -7.00 2.23
N THR A 46 22.89 -7.51 3.25
CA THR A 46 22.61 -8.94 3.42
C THR A 46 21.12 -9.23 3.27
N THR A 47 20.81 -10.42 2.78
CA THR A 47 19.45 -10.96 2.76
C THR A 47 19.06 -11.43 4.15
N TRP A 48 17.90 -11.02 4.62
CA TRP A 48 17.36 -11.45 5.91
C TRP A 48 16.22 -12.45 5.72
N VAL A 49 16.15 -13.43 6.63
CA VAL A 49 15.02 -14.34 6.73
C VAL A 49 14.11 -13.88 7.88
N THR A 50 12.81 -13.78 7.64
CA THR A 50 11.87 -13.28 8.64
C THR A 50 10.50 -13.92 8.48
N ARG A 51 9.63 -13.69 9.48
CA ARG A 51 8.20 -14.04 9.42
C ARG A 51 7.36 -12.81 9.69
N ALA A 52 6.26 -12.68 8.94
CA ALA A 52 5.26 -11.62 9.09
C ALA A 52 3.89 -12.14 8.64
N ALA A 53 2.81 -11.81 9.34
CA ALA A 53 1.44 -12.24 9.03
C ALA A 53 1.31 -13.76 8.73
N GLY A 54 2.00 -14.61 9.50
CA GLY A 54 1.99 -16.07 9.30
C GLY A 54 2.71 -16.59 8.05
N MET A 55 3.48 -15.74 7.38
CA MET A 55 4.22 -16.05 6.15
C MET A 55 5.72 -15.92 6.35
N GLN A 56 6.52 -16.64 5.54
CA GLN A 56 7.99 -16.59 5.57
C GLN A 56 8.51 -15.73 4.42
N PHE A 57 9.57 -14.96 4.69
CA PHE A 57 10.17 -14.07 3.69
C PHE A 57 11.68 -14.12 3.72
N ARG A 58 12.28 -14.14 2.54
CA ARG A 58 13.64 -13.70 2.29
C ARG A 58 13.59 -12.26 1.78
N VAL A 59 14.17 -11.35 2.54
CA VAL A 59 14.14 -9.92 2.24
C VAL A 59 15.51 -9.49 1.76
N ARG A 60 15.62 -9.23 0.45
CA ARG A 60 16.85 -8.79 -0.19
C ARG A 60 17.25 -7.38 0.25
N PRO A 61 18.51 -6.96 0.06
CA PRO A 61 18.92 -5.59 0.26
C PRO A 61 17.99 -4.60 -0.45
N THR A 62 17.82 -3.41 0.11
CA THR A 62 16.97 -2.32 -0.43
C THR A 62 15.46 -2.59 -0.46
N VAL A 63 15.02 -3.80 -0.09
CA VAL A 63 13.59 -4.17 -0.07
C VAL A 63 12.97 -3.83 1.27
N PHE A 64 11.76 -3.28 1.22
CA PHE A 64 10.95 -2.94 2.39
C PHE A 64 10.68 -4.18 3.24
N HIS A 65 10.92 -4.08 4.56
CA HIS A 65 10.95 -5.26 5.43
C HIS A 65 9.57 -5.54 6.05
N PRO A 66 8.89 -6.65 5.72
CA PRO A 66 7.47 -6.86 6.09
C PRO A 66 7.23 -6.99 7.60
N ARG A 67 8.24 -7.35 8.39
CA ARG A 67 8.10 -7.49 9.84
C ARG A 67 8.10 -6.15 10.59
N TYR A 68 8.90 -5.19 10.13
CA TYR A 68 9.07 -3.92 10.85
C TYR A 68 8.03 -2.88 10.46
N PHE A 69 7.29 -3.11 9.37
CA PHE A 69 6.29 -2.17 8.87
C PHE A 69 4.89 -2.76 9.01
N ILE A 70 4.24 -2.36 10.10
CA ILE A 70 2.96 -2.91 10.53
C ILE A 70 1.82 -2.70 9.50
N SER A 71 1.90 -1.64 8.68
CA SER A 71 0.91 -1.38 7.63
C SER A 71 0.74 -2.56 6.68
N SER A 72 1.86 -3.12 6.19
CA SER A 72 1.84 -4.27 5.27
C SER A 72 1.22 -5.52 5.91
N GLN A 73 1.46 -5.74 7.21
CA GLN A 73 0.87 -6.87 7.94
C GLN A 73 -0.65 -6.68 8.10
N ARG A 74 -1.08 -5.48 8.53
CA ARG A 74 -2.50 -5.15 8.68
C ARG A 74 -3.25 -5.21 7.35
N PHE A 75 -2.61 -4.81 6.25
CA PHE A 75 -3.21 -4.92 4.94
C PHE A 75 -3.29 -6.38 4.48
N ALA A 76 -2.26 -7.18 4.70
CA ALA A 76 -2.29 -8.61 4.40
C ALA A 76 -3.39 -9.34 5.20
N GLU A 77 -3.57 -9.01 6.47
CA GLU A 77 -4.67 -9.50 7.31
C GLU A 77 -6.04 -9.11 6.73
N PHE A 78 -6.20 -7.88 6.23
CA PHE A 78 -7.42 -7.45 5.55
C PHE A 78 -7.65 -8.22 4.25
N ILE A 79 -6.62 -8.38 3.41
CA ILE A 79 -6.72 -9.16 2.16
C ILE A 79 -7.17 -10.59 2.44
N ALA A 80 -6.73 -11.20 3.54
CA ALA A 80 -7.15 -12.54 3.94
C ALA A 80 -8.66 -12.64 4.27
N THR A 81 -9.34 -11.51 4.50
CA THR A 81 -10.81 -11.48 4.69
C THR A 81 -11.59 -11.31 3.40
N LEU A 82 -10.91 -11.00 2.28
CA LEU A 82 -11.56 -10.84 0.99
C LEU A 82 -11.80 -12.21 0.32
N ASN A 83 -12.92 -12.31 -0.40
CA ASN A 83 -13.14 -13.47 -1.28
C ASN A 83 -12.45 -13.22 -2.63
N LEU A 84 -11.23 -13.73 -2.78
CA LEU A 84 -10.45 -13.61 -4.00
C LEU A 84 -10.47 -14.88 -4.87
N MET A 85 -11.35 -15.83 -4.59
CA MET A 85 -11.47 -17.07 -5.36
C MET A 85 -11.68 -16.76 -6.85
N GLY A 86 -10.77 -17.26 -7.70
CA GLY A 86 -10.81 -17.08 -9.15
C GLY A 86 -10.49 -15.66 -9.64
N LYS A 87 -10.12 -14.73 -8.77
CA LYS A 87 -9.82 -13.34 -9.12
C LYS A 87 -8.41 -13.15 -9.67
N GLN A 88 -8.25 -12.21 -10.59
CA GLN A 88 -6.97 -11.70 -11.06
C GLN A 88 -6.60 -10.46 -10.25
N VAL A 89 -5.47 -10.52 -9.57
CA VAL A 89 -5.03 -9.47 -8.64
C VAL A 89 -3.70 -8.87 -9.08
N ILE A 90 -3.50 -7.58 -8.82
CA ILE A 90 -2.19 -6.95 -8.95
C ILE A 90 -1.82 -6.24 -7.66
N ASP A 91 -0.57 -6.42 -7.21
CA ASP A 91 0.04 -5.79 -6.05
C ASP A 91 1.09 -4.78 -6.52
N VAL A 92 0.83 -3.49 -6.31
CA VAL A 92 1.66 -2.39 -6.80
C VAL A 92 2.56 -1.87 -5.68
N GLY A 93 3.87 -1.83 -5.94
CA GLY A 93 4.86 -1.54 -4.92
C GLY A 93 5.00 -2.69 -3.93
N THR A 94 5.12 -3.89 -4.45
CA THR A 94 4.98 -5.17 -3.73
C THR A 94 6.02 -5.39 -2.61
N GLY A 95 7.20 -4.76 -2.69
CA GLY A 95 8.29 -4.98 -1.76
C GLY A 95 8.70 -6.46 -1.65
N ALA A 96 8.59 -7.04 -0.47
CA ALA A 96 8.89 -8.47 -0.26
C ALA A 96 7.78 -9.43 -0.75
N GLY A 97 6.65 -8.91 -1.26
CA GLY A 97 5.54 -9.70 -1.79
C GLY A 97 4.47 -10.08 -0.77
N ILE A 98 4.40 -9.40 0.37
CA ILE A 98 3.48 -9.79 1.45
C ILE A 98 2.01 -9.71 1.02
N LEU A 99 1.59 -8.67 0.28
CA LEU A 99 0.20 -8.52 -0.18
C LEU A 99 -0.09 -9.48 -1.34
N ALA A 100 0.85 -9.65 -2.26
CA ALA A 100 0.73 -10.60 -3.36
C ALA A 100 0.53 -12.04 -2.86
N ILE A 101 1.33 -12.46 -1.86
CA ILE A 101 1.23 -13.80 -1.27
C ILE A 101 -0.08 -13.94 -0.48
N ALA A 102 -0.49 -12.90 0.27
CA ALA A 102 -1.77 -12.89 0.97
C ALA A 102 -2.95 -13.05 -0.01
N ALA A 103 -2.93 -12.31 -1.13
CA ALA A 103 -3.96 -12.41 -2.18
C ALA A 103 -4.03 -13.82 -2.80
N ALA A 104 -2.86 -14.41 -3.11
CA ALA A 104 -2.81 -15.77 -3.63
C ALA A 104 -3.35 -16.81 -2.62
N ARG A 105 -3.03 -16.64 -1.32
CA ARG A 105 -3.59 -17.49 -0.24
C ARG A 105 -5.09 -17.31 -0.06
N ALA A 106 -5.61 -16.10 -0.28
CA ALA A 106 -7.04 -15.79 -0.25
C ALA A 106 -7.81 -16.31 -1.48
N GLY A 107 -7.15 -17.04 -2.38
CA GLY A 107 -7.80 -17.73 -3.51
C GLY A 107 -7.61 -17.08 -4.87
N ALA A 108 -6.85 -15.99 -4.99
CA ALA A 108 -6.56 -15.40 -6.29
C ALA A 108 -5.95 -16.43 -7.25
N ILE A 109 -6.49 -16.49 -8.48
CA ILE A 109 -6.00 -17.43 -9.50
C ILE A 109 -4.66 -16.99 -10.08
N THR A 110 -4.50 -15.68 -10.23
CA THR A 110 -3.25 -15.07 -10.71
C THR A 110 -3.01 -13.78 -9.93
N VAL A 111 -1.77 -13.60 -9.51
CA VAL A 111 -1.30 -12.35 -8.89
C VAL A 111 -0.07 -11.86 -9.65
N ILE A 112 -0.13 -10.63 -10.14
CA ILE A 112 1.03 -9.91 -10.66
C ILE A 112 1.51 -8.95 -9.58
N ALA A 113 2.79 -9.03 -9.24
CA ALA A 113 3.42 -8.11 -8.30
C ALA A 113 4.34 -7.15 -9.07
N THR A 114 4.19 -5.84 -8.85
CA THR A 114 5.05 -4.85 -9.50
C THR A 114 5.85 -4.06 -8.48
N ASP A 115 7.07 -3.71 -8.83
CA ASP A 115 7.91 -2.83 -8.03
C ASP A 115 8.96 -2.17 -8.92
N ILE A 116 9.30 -0.92 -8.63
CA ILE A 116 10.38 -0.22 -9.32
C ILE A 116 11.76 -0.71 -8.85
N ASN A 117 11.83 -1.36 -7.69
CA ASN A 117 13.04 -1.94 -7.14
C ASN A 117 13.26 -3.36 -7.70
N PRO A 118 14.31 -3.61 -8.49
CA PRO A 118 14.57 -4.93 -9.05
C PRO A 118 14.80 -6.02 -7.97
N ASN A 119 15.33 -5.67 -6.80
CA ASN A 119 15.48 -6.61 -5.69
C ASN A 119 14.13 -7.05 -5.11
N ALA A 120 13.11 -6.18 -5.14
CA ALA A 120 11.75 -6.54 -4.77
C ALA A 120 11.17 -7.53 -5.79
N ALA A 121 11.24 -7.22 -7.08
CA ALA A 121 10.76 -8.10 -8.14
C ALA A 121 11.43 -9.49 -8.11
N LEU A 122 12.73 -9.56 -7.80
CA LEU A 122 13.46 -10.82 -7.61
C LEU A 122 13.06 -11.58 -6.34
N SER A 123 12.66 -10.88 -5.28
CA SER A 123 12.25 -11.49 -3.99
C SER A 123 10.91 -12.21 -4.08
N VAL A 124 9.97 -11.66 -4.85
CA VAL A 124 8.57 -12.13 -4.87
C VAL A 124 8.43 -13.58 -5.32
N PRO A 125 8.98 -14.05 -6.45
CA PRO A 125 8.84 -15.44 -6.87
C PRO A 125 9.46 -16.43 -5.87
N GLU A 126 10.56 -16.05 -5.22
CA GLU A 126 11.20 -16.85 -4.18
C GLU A 126 10.29 -16.97 -2.95
N ASN A 127 9.76 -15.84 -2.48
CA ASN A 127 8.88 -15.80 -1.33
C ASN A 127 7.52 -16.47 -1.60
N ALA A 128 6.99 -16.37 -2.81
CA ALA A 128 5.77 -17.07 -3.21
C ALA A 128 5.97 -18.60 -3.14
N ARG A 129 7.12 -19.13 -3.60
CA ARG A 129 7.44 -20.56 -3.46
C ARG A 129 7.58 -20.99 -2.00
N LEU A 130 8.28 -20.21 -1.16
CA LEU A 130 8.41 -20.48 0.27
C LEU A 130 7.06 -20.55 0.99
N ASN A 131 6.03 -19.90 0.44
CA ASN A 131 4.70 -19.86 1.01
C ASN A 131 3.67 -20.74 0.28
N GLY A 132 4.11 -21.62 -0.63
CA GLY A 132 3.26 -22.59 -1.31
C GLY A 132 2.34 -22.01 -2.39
N VAL A 133 2.62 -20.79 -2.89
CA VAL A 133 1.80 -20.10 -3.90
C VAL A 133 2.58 -19.71 -5.16
N GLY A 134 3.78 -20.31 -5.37
CA GLY A 134 4.70 -19.94 -6.47
C GLY A 134 4.12 -20.09 -7.87
N GLY A 135 3.17 -20.98 -8.09
CA GLY A 135 2.50 -21.17 -9.39
C GLY A 135 1.45 -20.08 -9.72
N ARG A 136 1.11 -19.22 -8.77
CA ARG A 136 0.06 -18.19 -8.93
C ARG A 136 0.58 -16.76 -8.85
N VAL A 137 1.81 -16.54 -8.43
CA VAL A 137 2.40 -15.22 -8.23
C VAL A 137 3.59 -15.04 -9.15
N SER A 138 3.52 -14.02 -9.99
CA SER A 138 4.63 -13.53 -10.81
C SER A 138 5.01 -12.11 -10.44
N ALA A 139 6.21 -11.67 -10.82
CA ALA A 139 6.67 -10.31 -10.55
C ALA A 139 7.29 -9.66 -11.77
N VAL A 140 7.09 -8.34 -11.87
CA VAL A 140 7.66 -7.51 -12.94
C VAL A 140 8.30 -6.27 -12.32
N CYS A 141 9.53 -5.96 -12.73
CA CYS A 141 10.20 -4.72 -12.35
C CYS A 141 9.70 -3.60 -13.28
N MET A 142 8.91 -2.67 -12.74
CA MET A 142 8.38 -1.52 -13.48
C MET A 142 8.00 -0.38 -12.53
N ASP A 143 7.83 0.80 -13.09
CA ASP A 143 7.25 1.94 -12.36
C ASP A 143 5.73 1.85 -12.38
N LEU A 144 5.14 1.66 -11.20
CA LEU A 144 3.70 1.46 -10.99
C LEU A 144 3.14 0.36 -11.93
N LEU A 145 2.30 0.73 -12.90
CA LEU A 145 1.68 -0.15 -13.89
C LEU A 145 2.09 0.20 -15.33
N SER A 146 3.14 1.01 -15.52
CA SER A 146 3.49 1.64 -16.80
C SER A 146 3.78 0.66 -17.94
N ALA A 147 4.30 -0.53 -17.63
CA ALA A 147 4.65 -1.54 -18.65
C ALA A 147 3.49 -2.50 -18.98
N LEU A 148 2.33 -2.36 -18.36
CA LEU A 148 1.14 -3.15 -18.67
C LEU A 148 0.24 -2.43 -19.68
N ASN A 149 -0.44 -3.17 -20.54
CA ASN A 149 -1.45 -2.61 -21.41
C ASN A 149 -2.58 -1.95 -20.61
N ALA A 150 -3.09 -0.83 -21.09
CA ALA A 150 -4.21 -0.10 -20.48
C ALA A 150 -5.55 -0.76 -20.89
N THR A 151 -5.76 -1.99 -20.46
CA THR A 151 -6.99 -2.77 -20.72
C THR A 151 -7.54 -3.33 -19.43
N PRO A 152 -8.87 -3.33 -19.21
CA PRO A 152 -9.50 -3.87 -18.00
C PRO A 152 -9.21 -5.37 -17.86
N SER A 153 -8.28 -5.71 -16.97
CA SER A 153 -7.79 -7.08 -16.78
C SER A 153 -7.90 -7.57 -15.35
N PHE A 154 -7.85 -6.64 -14.38
CA PHE A 154 -7.79 -7.02 -12.98
C PHE A 154 -9.13 -6.87 -12.27
N ASP A 155 -9.43 -7.85 -11.40
CA ASP A 155 -10.58 -7.79 -10.50
C ASP A 155 -10.25 -6.97 -9.25
N VAL A 156 -9.00 -7.05 -8.78
CA VAL A 156 -8.53 -6.33 -7.60
C VAL A 156 -7.13 -5.78 -7.83
N ILE A 157 -6.94 -4.52 -7.44
CA ILE A 157 -5.64 -3.86 -7.37
C ILE A 157 -5.39 -3.52 -5.91
N VAL A 158 -4.20 -3.81 -5.39
CA VAL A 158 -3.80 -3.44 -4.02
C VAL A 158 -2.51 -2.63 -4.06
N ALA A 159 -2.40 -1.60 -3.20
CA ALA A 159 -1.20 -0.79 -3.08
C ALA A 159 -1.03 -0.26 -1.65
N ASN A 160 0.10 -0.57 -1.01
CA ASN A 160 0.49 0.03 0.26
C ASN A 160 1.45 1.19 -0.02
N LEU A 161 0.93 2.42 -0.02
CA LEU A 161 1.63 3.58 -0.53
C LEU A 161 2.61 4.19 0.48
N PRO A 162 3.72 4.79 0.01
CA PRO A 162 4.68 5.50 0.85
C PRO A 162 4.03 6.74 1.49
N LYS A 163 4.44 7.03 2.72
CA LYS A 163 3.81 8.10 3.52
C LYS A 163 4.48 9.48 3.38
N HIS A 164 5.78 9.52 3.08
CA HIS A 164 6.55 10.76 3.03
C HIS A 164 6.55 11.40 1.64
N THR A 165 6.75 12.73 1.62
CA THR A 165 6.69 13.56 0.40
C THR A 165 8.04 14.12 -0.01
N GLN A 166 9.15 13.68 0.61
CA GLN A 166 10.49 14.09 0.21
C GLN A 166 10.88 13.47 -1.13
N VAL A 167 11.90 14.06 -1.76
CA VAL A 167 12.56 13.44 -2.92
C VAL A 167 13.29 12.18 -2.45
N PRO A 168 13.02 11.01 -3.04
CA PRO A 168 13.73 9.77 -2.66
C PRO A 168 15.21 9.89 -2.96
N ARG A 169 16.06 9.46 -2.04
CA ARG A 169 17.54 9.45 -2.17
C ARG A 169 18.02 8.39 -3.15
N ASP A 170 17.34 7.26 -3.15
CA ASP A 170 17.62 6.11 -4.02
C ASP A 170 16.39 5.20 -4.15
N VAL A 171 16.55 4.06 -4.81
CA VAL A 171 15.46 3.08 -5.01
C VAL A 171 14.95 2.48 -3.70
N ALA A 172 15.79 2.36 -2.67
CA ALA A 172 15.37 1.84 -1.36
C ALA A 172 14.45 2.82 -0.63
N ASP A 173 14.74 4.12 -0.78
CA ASP A 173 13.98 5.19 -0.14
C ASP A 173 12.57 5.38 -0.75
N ARG A 174 12.35 4.92 -1.99
CA ARG A 174 11.03 4.94 -2.64
C ARG A 174 9.95 4.11 -1.90
N GLY A 175 10.35 3.16 -1.08
CA GLY A 175 9.42 2.46 -0.18
C GLY A 175 8.84 3.34 0.94
N TRP A 176 9.47 4.51 1.22
CA TRP A 176 9.05 5.48 2.23
C TRP A 176 8.53 6.78 1.66
N THR A 177 9.04 7.20 0.50
CA THR A 177 8.78 8.51 -0.08
C THR A 177 8.12 8.39 -1.44
N GLY A 178 7.01 9.12 -1.62
CA GLY A 178 6.26 9.20 -2.88
C GLY A 178 6.57 10.47 -3.69
N GLY A 179 7.70 11.13 -3.39
CA GLY A 179 8.08 12.39 -4.02
C GLY A 179 7.27 13.59 -3.53
N PRO A 180 7.69 14.82 -3.88
CA PRO A 180 6.95 16.02 -3.53
C PRO A 180 5.49 15.93 -3.94
N ASP A 181 4.58 16.26 -3.00
CA ASP A 181 3.13 16.18 -3.18
C ASP A 181 2.62 14.81 -3.68
N HIS A 182 3.33 13.75 -3.31
CA HIS A 182 3.04 12.37 -3.75
C HIS A 182 3.05 12.17 -5.28
N ARG A 183 3.77 13.01 -6.03
CA ARG A 183 3.78 13.00 -7.50
C ARG A 183 4.23 11.66 -8.10
N ASP A 184 5.06 10.90 -7.39
CA ASP A 184 5.60 9.62 -7.88
C ASP A 184 4.59 8.47 -7.73
N ILE A 185 3.48 8.68 -6.98
CA ILE A 185 2.45 7.67 -6.74
C ILE A 185 1.07 8.06 -7.26
N THR A 186 0.77 9.34 -7.44
CA THR A 186 -0.55 9.78 -7.92
C THR A 186 -0.89 9.26 -9.32
N PRO A 187 0.05 9.00 -10.26
CA PRO A 187 -0.25 8.39 -11.55
C PRO A 187 -0.83 6.96 -11.44
N LEU A 188 -0.64 6.29 -10.29
CA LEU A 188 -1.23 4.98 -10.02
C LEU A 188 -2.74 4.98 -10.27
N PHE A 189 -3.45 6.03 -9.85
CA PHE A 189 -4.91 6.04 -9.90
C PHE A 189 -5.45 6.02 -11.33
N GLU A 190 -4.89 6.82 -12.25
CA GLU A 190 -5.26 6.78 -13.66
C GLU A 190 -4.87 5.44 -14.30
N GLN A 191 -3.65 4.96 -14.00
CA GLN A 191 -3.18 3.67 -14.49
C GLN A 191 -4.03 2.50 -14.00
N ALA A 192 -4.48 2.55 -12.73
CA ALA A 192 -5.33 1.55 -12.12
C ALA A 192 -6.74 1.58 -12.73
N TYR A 193 -7.32 2.76 -12.93
CA TYR A 193 -8.64 2.91 -13.54
C TYR A 193 -8.71 2.27 -14.93
N ALA A 194 -7.70 2.50 -15.74
CA ALA A 194 -7.63 1.93 -17.10
C ALA A 194 -7.47 0.39 -17.14
N ARG A 195 -7.06 -0.24 -16.03
CA ARG A 195 -6.75 -1.67 -15.94
C ARG A 195 -7.71 -2.47 -15.07
N LEU A 196 -8.55 -1.77 -14.31
CA LEU A 196 -9.53 -2.37 -13.45
C LEU A 196 -10.79 -2.72 -14.23
N LYS A 197 -11.34 -3.92 -14.02
CA LYS A 197 -12.63 -4.30 -14.59
C LYS A 197 -13.75 -3.43 -14.02
N ALA A 198 -14.88 -3.31 -14.71
CA ALA A 198 -16.01 -2.46 -14.32
C ALA A 198 -16.52 -2.74 -12.88
N ASN A 199 -16.48 -4.00 -12.44
CA ASN A 199 -16.85 -4.42 -11.08
C ASN A 199 -15.62 -4.69 -10.19
N GLY A 200 -14.45 -4.20 -10.60
CA GLY A 200 -13.20 -4.37 -9.87
C GLY A 200 -13.05 -3.36 -8.75
N GLN A 201 -12.09 -3.60 -7.88
CA GLN A 201 -11.81 -2.75 -6.73
C GLN A 201 -10.33 -2.46 -6.57
N LEU A 202 -10.01 -1.19 -6.28
CA LEU A 202 -8.68 -0.76 -5.88
C LEU A 202 -8.67 -0.53 -4.36
N TYR A 203 -7.79 -1.22 -3.66
CA TYR A 203 -7.54 -1.01 -2.24
C TYR A 203 -6.20 -0.30 -2.05
N VAL A 204 -6.22 0.83 -1.36
CA VAL A 204 -5.03 1.65 -1.11
C VAL A 204 -4.89 1.92 0.38
N MET A 205 -3.74 1.60 0.93
CA MET A 205 -3.42 1.92 2.33
C MET A 205 -2.45 3.09 2.42
N LEU A 206 -2.76 4.01 3.31
CA LEU A 206 -2.00 5.23 3.58
C LEU A 206 -1.87 5.47 5.09
N SER A 207 -0.81 6.15 5.52
CA SER A 207 -0.74 6.72 6.86
C SER A 207 -1.68 7.92 6.98
N SER A 208 -2.29 8.11 8.15
CA SER A 208 -3.09 9.31 8.45
C SER A 208 -2.28 10.60 8.42
N HIS A 209 -0.95 10.52 8.49
CA HIS A 209 -0.03 11.66 8.36
C HIS A 209 0.36 11.96 6.91
N SER A 210 -0.08 11.17 5.94
CA SER A 210 0.06 11.51 4.52
C SER A 210 -0.85 12.68 4.18
N ASN A 211 -0.55 13.41 3.09
CA ASN A 211 -1.46 14.44 2.59
C ASN A 211 -2.67 13.77 1.92
N LEU A 212 -3.63 13.32 2.75
CA LEU A 212 -4.79 12.54 2.29
C LEU A 212 -5.63 13.32 1.26
N SER A 213 -5.72 14.66 1.38
CA SER A 213 -6.48 15.48 0.43
C SER A 213 -5.90 15.44 -0.99
N VAL A 214 -4.57 15.40 -1.13
CA VAL A 214 -3.91 15.23 -2.44
C VAL A 214 -4.25 13.88 -3.04
N ILE A 215 -4.18 12.83 -2.25
CA ILE A 215 -4.48 11.47 -2.69
C ILE A 215 -5.95 11.30 -3.05
N GLU A 216 -6.87 11.79 -2.20
CA GLU A 216 -8.31 11.73 -2.46
C GLU A 216 -8.70 12.50 -3.73
N ASN A 217 -8.06 13.64 -3.97
CA ASN A 217 -8.26 14.39 -5.21
C ASN A 217 -7.74 13.62 -6.43
N ALA A 218 -6.59 12.94 -6.32
CA ALA A 218 -6.06 12.11 -7.40
C ALA A 218 -6.99 10.90 -7.68
N ILE A 219 -7.55 10.27 -6.65
CA ILE A 219 -8.54 9.20 -6.78
C ILE A 219 -9.77 9.69 -7.55
N ARG A 220 -10.34 10.85 -7.15
CA ARG A 220 -11.53 11.43 -7.82
C ARG A 220 -11.24 11.83 -9.27
N ARG A 221 -10.09 12.45 -9.54
CA ARG A 221 -9.69 12.86 -10.90
C ARG A 221 -9.54 11.66 -11.83
N ALA A 222 -9.08 10.53 -11.32
CA ALA A 222 -8.97 9.30 -12.10
C ALA A 222 -10.33 8.65 -12.42
N GLY A 223 -11.43 9.13 -11.83
CA GLY A 223 -12.78 8.62 -12.07
C GLY A 223 -13.30 7.67 -10.98
N PHE A 224 -12.53 7.41 -9.93
CA PHE A 224 -12.97 6.54 -8.84
C PHE A 224 -13.93 7.23 -7.87
N ARG A 225 -14.92 6.47 -7.40
CA ARG A 225 -15.59 6.70 -6.13
C ARG A 225 -14.82 5.93 -5.06
N PHE A 226 -14.78 6.45 -3.82
CA PHE A 226 -14.09 5.76 -2.74
C PHE A 226 -14.83 5.88 -1.41
N ARG A 227 -14.53 4.93 -0.52
CA ARG A 227 -14.89 4.97 0.90
C ARG A 227 -13.72 4.50 1.75
N ILE A 228 -13.74 4.82 3.01
CA ILE A 228 -12.81 4.23 3.98
C ILE A 228 -13.34 2.83 4.32
N ALA A 229 -12.60 1.79 3.90
CA ALA A 229 -12.93 0.42 4.20
C ALA A 229 -12.56 0.04 5.65
N LYS A 230 -11.43 0.57 6.14
CA LYS A 230 -10.96 0.30 7.51
C LYS A 230 -9.95 1.34 7.98
N ASN A 231 -9.99 1.62 9.30
CA ASN A 231 -8.96 2.37 10.00
C ASN A 231 -8.21 1.41 10.93
N PHE A 232 -6.88 1.53 10.96
CA PHE A 232 -6.00 0.76 11.82
C PHE A 232 -5.24 1.72 12.74
N PRO A 233 -5.77 2.03 13.93
CA PRO A 233 -5.07 2.88 14.88
C PRO A 233 -3.80 2.18 15.38
N ILE A 234 -2.71 2.93 15.44
CA ILE A 234 -1.45 2.56 16.08
C ILE A 234 -1.04 3.69 17.03
N PHE A 235 -0.13 3.41 17.94
CA PHE A 235 0.15 4.27 19.11
C PHE A 235 0.36 5.77 18.80
N ILE A 236 0.96 6.13 17.67
CA ILE A 236 1.26 7.53 17.28
C ILE A 236 0.75 7.90 15.88
N ASP A 237 0.07 6.99 15.18
CA ASP A 237 -0.38 7.14 13.79
C ASP A 237 -1.66 6.30 13.61
N ALA A 238 -2.25 6.37 12.44
CA ALA A 238 -3.26 5.42 11.98
C ALA A 238 -3.00 5.10 10.51
N PHE A 239 -3.36 3.90 10.09
CA PHE A 239 -3.41 3.59 8.67
C PHE A 239 -4.86 3.59 8.21
N VAL A 240 -5.11 4.30 7.14
CA VAL A 240 -6.43 4.39 6.49
C VAL A 240 -6.39 3.52 5.24
N LEU A 241 -7.32 2.59 5.15
CA LEU A 241 -7.52 1.76 3.97
C LEU A 241 -8.71 2.29 3.18
N TYR A 242 -8.42 2.77 1.99
CA TYR A 242 -9.43 3.18 1.02
C TYR A 242 -9.84 2.00 0.15
N GLU A 243 -11.13 1.88 -0.12
CA GLU A 243 -11.71 1.04 -1.15
C GLU A 243 -12.27 1.94 -2.25
N CYS A 244 -11.74 1.77 -3.45
CA CYS A 244 -12.09 2.58 -4.61
C CYS A 244 -12.75 1.71 -5.68
N SER A 245 -13.82 2.21 -6.29
CA SER A 245 -14.55 1.56 -7.40
C SER A 245 -14.72 2.51 -8.56
N PRO A 246 -14.70 2.03 -9.82
CA PRO A 246 -15.00 2.83 -10.99
C PRO A 246 -16.38 3.51 -10.97
#